data_94d5f0fe85f5a04e0e3d9a4a8a2b2962
#
_entry.id   94d5f0fe85f5a04e0e3d9a4a8a2b2962
#
_cell.length_a   1.000
_cell.length_b   1.000
_cell.length_c   1.000
_cell.angle_alpha   90.00
_cell.angle_beta   90.00
_cell.angle_gamma   90.00
#
_symmetry.space_group_name_H-M   'P 1'
#
loop_
_entity.id
_entity.type
_entity.pdbx_description
1 polymer ?
#
loop_
_entity_poly.entity_id
_entity_poly.type
_entity_poly.pdbx_seq_one_letter_code
_entity_poly.pdbx_strand_id
1 'polypeptide(L)'
;GIFGILEDHNALDILPSPNADVAASWWKVRRAIGETVKQVSPYKEEDTVVPRSAMSGLLQKVKEIGEAYGFQSVCYGHAGDGNLHVNILKNDIDDLRWKEEIPKAIVEIFTYCKSVGGTISGEHGIGLVQSPYLPIVMGDTHFSLFKGIKATFDPKGLLNPGKWLG
;
A
#
# COMPACT_ATOMS: atom_id res chain seq x y z
N GLY A 1 28.13 -13.11 2.24
CA GLY A 1 27.22 -12.47 3.20
C GLY A 1 26.46 -11.33 2.58
N ILE A 2 25.64 -10.59 3.36
CA ILE A 2 24.79 -9.47 2.85
C ILE A 2 25.61 -8.43 2.09
N PHE A 3 26.80 -8.08 2.56
CA PHE A 3 27.68 -7.12 1.89
C PHE A 3 28.00 -7.52 0.44
N GLY A 4 28.44 -8.77 0.21
CA GLY A 4 28.73 -9.25 -1.13
C GLY A 4 27.52 -9.19 -2.06
N ILE A 5 26.31 -9.52 -1.56
CA ILE A 5 25.07 -9.40 -2.34
C ILE A 5 24.80 -7.93 -2.73
N LEU A 6 25.00 -7.00 -1.80
CA LEU A 6 24.78 -5.58 -2.06
C LEU A 6 25.80 -5.03 -3.07
N GLU A 7 27.07 -5.45 -2.98
CA GLU A 7 28.13 -5.12 -3.95
C GLU A 7 27.81 -5.69 -5.34
N ASP A 8 27.39 -6.95 -5.44
CA ASP A 8 26.98 -7.60 -6.69
C ASP A 8 25.80 -6.91 -7.36
N HIS A 9 24.96 -6.21 -6.59
CA HIS A 9 23.83 -5.43 -7.07
C HIS A 9 24.12 -3.93 -7.17
N ASN A 10 25.39 -3.53 -7.23
CA ASN A 10 25.83 -2.14 -7.42
C ASN A 10 25.30 -1.17 -6.36
N ALA A 11 25.26 -1.55 -5.09
CA ALA A 11 24.97 -0.63 -4.01
C ALA A 11 25.98 0.55 -4.04
N LEU A 12 25.47 1.77 -4.01
CA LEU A 12 26.30 2.99 -4.06
C LEU A 12 27.09 3.18 -2.76
N ASP A 13 26.53 2.77 -1.65
CA ASP A 13 27.16 2.81 -0.33
C ASP A 13 26.54 1.75 0.58
N ILE A 14 27.31 1.24 1.51
CA ILE A 14 26.89 0.23 2.48
C ILE A 14 27.36 0.68 3.86
N LEU A 15 26.44 1.15 4.68
CA LEU A 15 26.70 1.71 6.01
C LEU A 15 26.21 0.75 7.10
N PRO A 16 27.08 -0.10 7.67
CA PRO A 16 26.73 -0.89 8.84
C PRO A 16 26.62 0.01 10.07
N SER A 17 25.59 -0.20 10.89
CA SER A 17 25.51 0.51 12.16
C SER A 17 26.62 0.06 13.11
N PRO A 18 27.45 0.99 13.62
CA PRO A 18 28.56 0.62 14.50
C PRO A 18 28.09 0.21 15.90
N ASN A 19 26.90 0.62 16.32
CA ASN A 19 26.34 0.32 17.64
C ASN A 19 24.83 0.53 17.70
N ALA A 20 24.20 0.15 18.80
CA ALA A 20 22.75 0.24 19.00
C ALA A 20 22.22 1.66 18.99
N ASP A 21 22.96 2.66 19.47
CA ASP A 21 22.50 4.05 19.54
C ASP A 21 22.39 4.65 18.13
N VAL A 22 23.39 4.39 17.29
CA VAL A 22 23.36 4.81 15.89
C VAL A 22 22.23 4.10 15.15
N ALA A 23 22.05 2.79 15.35
CA ALA A 23 20.92 2.05 14.79
C ALA A 23 19.58 2.67 15.21
N ALA A 24 19.41 3.00 16.50
CA ALA A 24 18.21 3.63 17.03
C ALA A 24 17.93 5.00 16.37
N SER A 25 18.97 5.79 16.12
CA SER A 25 18.84 7.08 15.45
C SER A 25 18.36 6.94 13.99
N TRP A 26 18.90 5.96 13.25
CA TRP A 26 18.46 5.66 11.88
C TRP A 26 17.03 5.13 11.84
N TRP A 27 16.65 4.28 12.80
CA TRP A 27 15.26 3.84 12.94
C TRP A 27 14.31 5.01 13.26
N LYS A 28 14.75 6.03 14.01
CA LYS A 28 13.97 7.24 14.24
C LYS A 28 13.70 8.00 12.94
N VAL A 29 14.73 8.17 12.11
CA VAL A 29 14.58 8.79 10.77
C VAL A 29 13.61 7.97 9.92
N ARG A 30 13.81 6.66 9.83
CA ARG A 30 12.94 5.76 9.05
C ARG A 30 11.48 5.88 9.48
N ARG A 31 11.19 5.95 10.78
CA ARG A 31 9.81 6.11 11.29
C ARG A 31 9.20 7.47 10.99
N ALA A 32 10.01 8.51 10.82
CA ALA A 32 9.54 9.85 10.49
C ALA A 32 9.14 10.02 9.02
N ILE A 33 9.52 9.10 8.12
CA ILE A 33 9.25 9.21 6.68
C ILE A 33 7.74 9.35 6.40
N GLY A 34 6.90 8.51 7.00
CA GLY A 34 5.45 8.55 6.80
C GLY A 34 4.83 9.89 7.21
N GLU A 35 5.25 10.44 8.35
CA GLU A 35 4.77 11.73 8.82
C GLU A 35 5.24 12.90 7.92
N THR A 36 6.44 12.78 7.36
CA THR A 36 6.96 13.77 6.41
C THR A 36 6.16 13.79 5.11
N VAL A 37 5.82 12.61 4.57
CA VAL A 37 4.99 12.50 3.35
C VAL A 37 3.63 13.17 3.54
N LYS A 38 3.00 12.98 4.70
CA LYS A 38 1.71 13.61 5.05
C LYS A 38 1.72 15.13 5.03
N GLN A 39 2.89 15.76 5.22
CA GLN A 39 3.04 17.22 5.24
C GLN A 39 3.30 17.83 3.85
N VAL A 40 3.66 17.03 2.86
CA VAL A 40 4.01 17.51 1.51
C VAL A 40 2.79 17.89 0.69
N SER A 41 1.75 17.06 0.70
CA SER A 41 0.55 17.22 -0.13
C SER A 41 -0.60 16.39 0.45
N PRO A 42 -1.86 16.74 0.19
CA PRO A 42 -2.96 15.79 0.31
C PRO A 42 -2.62 14.52 -0.49
N TYR A 43 -2.93 13.36 0.05
CA TYR A 43 -2.54 12.09 -0.57
C TYR A 43 -3.61 11.01 -0.38
N LYS A 44 -3.52 9.95 -1.18
CA LYS A 44 -4.21 8.68 -0.96
C LYS A 44 -3.16 7.63 -0.67
N GLU A 45 -3.34 6.88 0.40
CA GLU A 45 -2.44 5.79 0.80
C GLU A 45 -3.10 4.46 0.50
N GLU A 46 -2.46 3.69 -0.36
CA GLU A 46 -2.90 2.35 -0.71
C GLU A 46 -1.94 1.33 -0.10
N ASP A 47 -2.49 0.46 0.73
CA ASP A 47 -1.75 -0.58 1.44
C ASP A 47 -1.78 -1.86 0.61
N THR A 48 -0.67 -2.17 -0.05
CA THR A 48 -0.55 -3.29 -0.99
C THR A 48 0.33 -4.39 -0.43
N VAL A 49 0.03 -5.63 -0.79
CA VAL A 49 0.90 -6.79 -0.50
C VAL A 49 1.08 -7.61 -1.75
N VAL A 50 2.33 -7.96 -2.04
CA VAL A 50 2.71 -8.86 -3.13
C VAL A 50 3.77 -9.84 -2.65
N PRO A 51 3.98 -10.97 -3.32
CA PRO A 51 5.16 -11.80 -3.07
C PRO A 51 6.43 -10.95 -3.11
N ARG A 52 7.36 -11.19 -2.19
CA ARG A 52 8.62 -10.39 -2.09
C ARG A 52 9.35 -10.25 -3.42
N SER A 53 9.36 -11.31 -4.23
CA SER A 53 9.96 -11.31 -5.57
C SER A 53 9.26 -10.38 -6.57
N ALA A 54 8.01 -9.99 -6.32
CA ALA A 54 7.22 -9.11 -7.17
C ALA A 54 7.28 -7.62 -6.74
N MET A 55 7.93 -7.29 -5.62
CA MET A 55 7.95 -5.91 -5.10
C MET A 55 8.59 -4.91 -6.08
N SER A 56 9.69 -5.27 -6.71
CA SER A 56 10.34 -4.39 -7.71
C SER A 56 9.43 -4.14 -8.91
N GLY A 57 8.73 -5.19 -9.36
CA GLY A 57 7.72 -5.07 -10.42
C GLY A 57 6.55 -4.17 -10.03
N LEU A 58 6.09 -4.25 -8.77
CA LEU A 58 5.04 -3.36 -8.26
C LEU A 58 5.50 -1.90 -8.25
N LEU A 59 6.70 -1.61 -7.77
CA LEU A 59 7.27 -0.26 -7.79
C LEU A 59 7.35 0.31 -9.21
N GLN A 60 7.83 -0.49 -10.16
CA GLN A 60 7.88 -0.10 -11.57
C GLN A 60 6.47 0.15 -12.13
N LYS A 61 5.51 -0.72 -11.82
CA LYS A 61 4.13 -0.59 -12.27
C LYS A 61 3.44 0.65 -11.71
N VAL A 62 3.65 0.96 -10.44
CA VAL A 62 3.13 2.19 -9.80
C VAL A 62 3.69 3.44 -10.51
N LYS A 63 4.98 3.43 -10.87
CA LYS A 63 5.60 4.52 -11.62
C LYS A 63 4.98 4.70 -13.00
N GLU A 64 4.80 3.61 -13.76
CA GLU A 64 4.15 3.64 -15.09
C GLU A 64 2.72 4.18 -15.02
N ILE A 65 1.94 3.73 -14.03
CA ILE A 65 0.59 4.23 -13.80
C ILE A 65 0.64 5.71 -13.40
N GLY A 66 1.58 6.12 -12.56
CA GLY A 66 1.78 7.52 -12.19
C GLY A 66 2.05 8.41 -13.39
N GLU A 67 2.91 7.97 -14.31
CA GLU A 67 3.18 8.67 -15.58
C GLU A 67 1.92 8.77 -16.47
N ALA A 68 1.14 7.68 -16.58
CA ALA A 68 -0.08 7.65 -17.38
C ALA A 68 -1.20 8.54 -16.83
N TYR A 69 -1.36 8.59 -15.51
CA TYR A 69 -2.41 9.37 -14.84
C TYR A 69 -1.92 10.75 -14.35
N GLY A 70 -0.64 11.07 -14.51
CA GLY A 70 -0.08 12.38 -14.17
C GLY A 70 0.06 12.61 -12.66
N PHE A 71 0.32 11.58 -11.86
CA PHE A 71 0.58 11.73 -10.43
C PHE A 71 2.00 11.30 -10.04
N GLN A 72 2.47 11.85 -8.95
CA GLN A 72 3.67 11.39 -8.25
C GLN A 72 3.28 10.51 -7.07
N SER A 73 4.12 9.54 -6.75
CA SER A 73 3.93 8.68 -5.58
C SER A 73 5.20 8.56 -4.74
N VAL A 74 5.01 8.36 -3.44
CA VAL A 74 6.08 7.98 -2.51
C VAL A 74 5.73 6.59 -1.98
N CYS A 75 6.64 5.63 -2.22
CA CYS A 75 6.45 4.25 -1.79
C CYS A 75 7.47 3.90 -0.69
N TYR A 76 6.97 3.32 0.40
CA TYR A 76 7.77 2.75 1.48
C TYR A 76 7.02 1.58 2.11
N GLY A 77 7.67 0.77 2.91
CA GLY A 77 6.97 -0.37 3.53
C GLY A 77 7.91 -1.38 4.18
N HIS A 78 7.48 -2.62 4.17
CA HIS A 78 8.10 -3.75 4.86
C HIS A 78 8.52 -4.81 3.84
N ALA A 79 9.74 -4.66 3.30
CA ALA A 79 10.24 -5.54 2.24
C ALA A 79 10.25 -7.03 2.64
N GLY A 80 10.47 -7.32 3.93
CA GLY A 80 10.44 -8.68 4.47
C GLY A 80 9.08 -9.37 4.35
N ASP A 81 8.00 -8.59 4.35
CA ASP A 81 6.61 -9.05 4.35
C ASP A 81 5.94 -8.90 2.97
N GLY A 82 6.62 -8.25 2.02
CA GLY A 82 6.04 -7.93 0.71
C GLY A 82 5.00 -6.81 0.77
N ASN A 83 4.93 -6.08 1.89
CA ASN A 83 4.00 -4.98 2.08
C ASN A 83 4.60 -3.66 1.60
N LEU A 84 3.85 -2.94 0.78
CA LEU A 84 4.23 -1.66 0.22
C LEU A 84 3.09 -0.65 0.35
N HIS A 85 3.34 0.44 1.06
CA HIS A 85 2.46 1.61 1.12
C HIS A 85 2.73 2.49 -0.10
N VAL A 86 1.72 2.68 -0.93
CA VAL A 86 1.76 3.54 -2.11
C VAL A 86 1.03 4.83 -1.78
N ASN A 87 1.77 5.90 -1.54
CA ASN A 87 1.21 7.23 -1.27
C ASN A 87 1.14 8.02 -2.56
N ILE A 88 -0.04 8.16 -3.13
CA ILE A 88 -0.31 8.95 -4.32
C ILE A 88 -0.50 10.40 -3.88
N LEU A 89 0.37 11.30 -4.33
CA LEU A 89 0.34 12.70 -3.96
C LEU A 89 -0.59 13.49 -4.88
N LYS A 90 -1.41 14.37 -4.28
CA LYS A 90 -2.32 15.22 -5.05
C LYS A 90 -1.56 16.32 -5.79
N ASN A 91 -0.61 16.96 -5.14
CA ASN A 91 0.13 18.10 -5.68
C ASN A 91 -0.82 19.08 -6.42
N ASP A 92 -0.53 19.37 -7.71
CA ASP A 92 -1.28 20.29 -8.56
C ASP A 92 -2.42 19.60 -9.34
N ILE A 93 -2.77 18.35 -9.02
CA ILE A 93 -3.90 17.65 -9.65
C ILE A 93 -5.21 18.35 -9.24
N ASP A 94 -6.01 18.75 -10.20
CA ASP A 94 -7.31 19.36 -9.94
C ASP A 94 -8.29 18.39 -9.24
N ASP A 95 -9.29 18.96 -8.55
CA ASP A 95 -10.20 18.17 -7.71
C ASP A 95 -11.04 17.16 -8.49
N LEU A 96 -11.39 17.47 -9.74
CA LEU A 96 -12.18 16.56 -10.57
C LEU A 96 -11.35 15.32 -10.96
N ARG A 97 -10.16 15.53 -11.48
CA ARG A 97 -9.24 14.42 -11.80
C ARG A 97 -8.88 13.61 -10.56
N TRP A 98 -8.62 14.27 -9.43
CA TRP A 98 -8.35 13.63 -8.16
C TRP A 98 -9.47 12.69 -7.71
N LYS A 99 -10.72 13.11 -7.94
CA LYS A 99 -11.90 12.35 -7.55
C LYS A 99 -12.28 11.25 -8.55
N GLU A 100 -12.10 11.47 -9.85
CA GLU A 100 -12.62 10.60 -10.89
C GLU A 100 -11.57 9.72 -11.57
N GLU A 101 -10.32 10.20 -11.71
CA GLU A 101 -9.27 9.48 -12.42
C GLU A 101 -8.36 8.69 -11.48
N ILE A 102 -7.98 9.26 -10.33
CA ILE A 102 -7.10 8.56 -9.39
C ILE A 102 -7.70 7.24 -8.87
N PRO A 103 -9.00 7.10 -8.60
CA PRO A 103 -9.58 5.80 -8.27
C PRO A 103 -9.39 4.74 -9.37
N LYS A 104 -9.35 5.12 -10.66
CA LYS A 104 -9.08 4.19 -11.77
C LYS A 104 -7.63 3.71 -11.74
N ALA A 105 -6.69 4.61 -11.47
CA ALA A 105 -5.28 4.28 -11.28
C ALA A 105 -5.09 3.31 -10.09
N ILE A 106 -5.81 3.51 -8.99
CA ILE A 106 -5.80 2.60 -7.84
C ILE A 106 -6.32 1.21 -8.22
N VAL A 107 -7.38 1.12 -9.02
CA VAL A 107 -7.87 -0.15 -9.57
C VAL A 107 -6.79 -0.88 -10.37
N GLU A 108 -6.01 -0.17 -11.19
CA GLU A 108 -4.90 -0.76 -11.96
C GLU A 108 -3.78 -1.27 -11.04
N ILE A 109 -3.42 -0.51 -9.99
CA ILE A 109 -2.43 -0.93 -8.99
C ILE A 109 -2.88 -2.23 -8.32
N PHE A 110 -4.11 -2.28 -7.81
CA PHE A 110 -4.65 -3.48 -7.14
C PHE A 110 -4.85 -4.67 -8.09
N THR A 111 -5.21 -4.41 -9.34
CA THR A 111 -5.29 -5.44 -10.37
C THR A 111 -3.92 -6.06 -10.64
N TYR A 112 -2.88 -5.24 -10.69
CA TYR A 112 -1.51 -5.73 -10.78
C TYR A 112 -1.13 -6.56 -9.54
N CYS A 113 -1.42 -6.08 -8.33
CA CYS A 113 -1.15 -6.84 -7.11
C CYS A 113 -1.78 -8.24 -7.18
N LYS A 114 -3.06 -8.33 -7.56
CA LYS A 114 -3.75 -9.61 -7.74
C LYS A 114 -3.08 -10.48 -8.79
N SER A 115 -2.67 -9.92 -9.92
CA SER A 115 -2.10 -10.67 -11.04
C SER A 115 -0.79 -11.39 -10.69
N VAL A 116 -0.06 -10.85 -9.70
CA VAL A 116 1.19 -11.44 -9.21
C VAL A 116 1.01 -12.27 -7.94
N GLY A 117 -0.24 -12.57 -7.56
CA GLY A 117 -0.56 -13.37 -6.37
C GLY A 117 -0.57 -12.59 -5.07
N GLY A 118 -0.71 -11.27 -5.15
CA GLY A 118 -0.85 -10.35 -4.02
C GLY A 118 -2.29 -10.08 -3.62
N THR A 119 -2.44 -9.16 -2.68
CA THR A 119 -3.74 -8.69 -2.16
C THR A 119 -3.69 -7.22 -1.80
N ILE A 120 -4.84 -6.68 -1.37
CA ILE A 120 -4.98 -5.32 -0.82
C ILE A 120 -5.09 -5.40 0.70
N SER A 121 -4.61 -4.34 1.36
CA SER A 121 -4.52 -4.20 2.80
C SER A 121 -3.66 -5.24 3.51
N GLY A 122 -2.36 -4.96 3.57
CA GLY A 122 -1.41 -5.77 4.33
C GLY A 122 -1.60 -5.63 5.84
N GLU A 123 -1.81 -4.41 6.32
CA GLU A 123 -1.87 -4.14 7.76
C GLU A 123 -2.91 -3.08 8.18
N HIS A 124 -3.34 -2.18 7.28
CA HIS A 124 -4.24 -1.08 7.66
C HIS A 124 -5.70 -1.50 7.82
N GLY A 125 -6.12 -2.60 7.21
CA GLY A 125 -7.53 -3.00 7.12
C GLY A 125 -8.28 -2.25 6.01
N ILE A 126 -9.43 -2.77 5.64
CA ILE A 126 -10.19 -2.29 4.49
C ILE A 126 -10.97 -1.00 4.80
N GLY A 127 -11.69 -0.96 5.89
CA GLY A 127 -12.53 0.19 6.26
C GLY A 127 -13.51 0.59 5.15
N LEU A 128 -13.79 1.89 5.07
CA LEU A 128 -14.64 2.47 4.01
C LEU A 128 -13.85 2.75 2.73
N VAL A 129 -12.61 3.18 2.86
CA VAL A 129 -11.82 3.71 1.75
C VAL A 129 -11.47 2.63 0.73
N GLN A 130 -11.09 1.45 1.20
CA GLN A 130 -10.67 0.36 0.33
C GLN A 130 -11.79 -0.64 0.00
N SER A 131 -12.95 -0.53 0.65
CA SER A 131 -14.08 -1.45 0.40
C SER A 131 -14.53 -1.54 -1.06
N PRO A 132 -14.52 -0.46 -1.87
CA PRO A 132 -14.88 -0.54 -3.29
C PRO A 132 -13.92 -1.41 -4.13
N TYR A 133 -12.69 -1.62 -3.65
CA TYR A 133 -11.66 -2.39 -4.36
C TYR A 133 -11.61 -3.87 -3.96
N LEU A 134 -12.32 -4.26 -2.89
CA LEU A 134 -12.37 -5.66 -2.43
C LEU A 134 -12.74 -6.67 -3.53
N PRO A 135 -13.71 -6.39 -4.43
CA PRO A 135 -14.06 -7.34 -5.50
C PRO A 135 -12.90 -7.66 -6.46
N ILE A 136 -11.86 -6.82 -6.51
CA ILE A 136 -10.67 -7.10 -7.32
C ILE A 136 -9.97 -8.35 -6.81
N VAL A 137 -9.86 -8.53 -5.49
CA VAL A 137 -9.08 -9.62 -4.88
C VAL A 137 -9.93 -10.72 -4.25
N MET A 138 -11.20 -10.47 -3.98
CA MET A 138 -12.12 -11.37 -3.29
C MET A 138 -13.34 -11.70 -4.13
N GLY A 139 -13.77 -12.94 -4.11
CA GLY A 139 -14.99 -13.41 -4.77
C GLY A 139 -16.13 -13.62 -3.77
N ASP A 140 -17.29 -14.07 -4.27
CA ASP A 140 -18.55 -14.22 -3.54
C ASP A 140 -18.44 -15.09 -2.28
N THR A 141 -17.61 -16.13 -2.32
CA THR A 141 -17.36 -17.00 -1.16
C THR A 141 -16.76 -16.22 0.01
N HIS A 142 -15.81 -15.33 -0.25
CA HIS A 142 -15.20 -14.48 0.78
C HIS A 142 -16.25 -13.55 1.39
N PHE A 143 -17.04 -12.88 0.55
CA PHE A 143 -18.11 -11.99 1.01
C PHE A 143 -19.17 -12.74 1.83
N SER A 144 -19.54 -13.95 1.43
CA SER A 144 -20.47 -14.79 2.19
C SER A 144 -19.94 -15.16 3.57
N LEU A 145 -18.66 -15.54 3.66
CA LEU A 145 -18.00 -15.82 4.94
C LEU A 145 -17.93 -14.59 5.84
N PHE A 146 -17.55 -13.45 5.31
CA PHE A 146 -17.49 -12.20 6.06
C PHE A 146 -18.87 -11.79 6.61
N LYS A 147 -19.92 -11.89 5.79
CA LYS A 147 -21.30 -11.63 6.22
C LYS A 147 -21.73 -12.60 7.33
N GLY A 148 -21.39 -13.88 7.20
CA GLY A 148 -21.68 -14.88 8.21
C GLY A 148 -20.98 -14.58 9.54
N ILE A 149 -19.70 -14.25 9.52
CA ILE A 149 -18.92 -13.87 10.72
C ILE A 149 -19.54 -12.61 11.35
N LYS A 150 -19.80 -11.57 10.54
CA LYS A 150 -20.43 -10.35 11.04
C LYS A 150 -21.78 -10.62 11.69
N ALA A 151 -22.65 -11.39 11.06
CA ALA A 151 -23.98 -11.72 11.61
C ALA A 151 -23.92 -12.51 12.92
N THR A 152 -22.85 -13.30 13.12
CA THR A 152 -22.63 -14.03 14.39
C THR A 152 -22.36 -13.08 15.55
N PHE A 153 -21.54 -12.04 15.33
CA PHE A 153 -21.19 -11.08 16.40
C PHE A 153 -22.14 -9.88 16.47
N ASP A 154 -22.81 -9.55 15.39
CA ASP A 154 -23.71 -8.40 15.28
C ASP A 154 -25.01 -8.78 14.54
N PRO A 155 -25.84 -9.64 15.15
CA PRO A 155 -27.06 -10.14 14.50
C PRO A 155 -28.10 -9.05 14.24
N LYS A 156 -27.98 -7.89 14.88
CA LYS A 156 -28.87 -6.73 14.67
C LYS A 156 -28.30 -5.69 13.71
N GLY A 157 -27.08 -5.87 13.23
CA GLY A 157 -26.42 -4.93 12.30
C GLY A 157 -26.17 -3.54 12.86
N LEU A 158 -25.96 -3.41 14.17
CA LEU A 158 -25.80 -2.12 14.86
C LEU A 158 -24.36 -1.59 14.82
N LEU A 159 -23.38 -2.47 14.65
CA LEU A 159 -21.98 -2.11 14.70
C LEU A 159 -21.48 -1.67 13.32
N ASN A 160 -21.05 -0.42 13.21
CA ASN A 160 -20.52 0.17 11.96
C ASN A 160 -21.44 -0.08 10.74
N PRO A 161 -22.71 0.34 10.79
CA PRO A 161 -23.66 0.11 9.71
C PRO A 161 -23.17 0.81 8.42
N GLY A 162 -23.38 0.15 7.27
CA GLY A 162 -22.99 0.69 5.96
C GLY A 162 -21.49 0.70 5.69
N LYS A 163 -20.65 0.13 6.56
CA LYS A 163 -19.22 -0.03 6.30
C LYS A 163 -18.95 -1.40 5.70
N TRP A 164 -18.14 -1.45 4.69
CA TRP A 164 -17.54 -2.53 3.88
C TRP A 164 -18.36 -3.83 3.59
N LEU A 165 -19.41 -4.11 4.32
CA LEU A 165 -20.34 -5.24 4.10
C LEU A 165 -21.80 -4.81 4.08
N GLY A 166 -22.06 -3.51 4.01
CA GLY A 166 -23.42 -2.96 4.00
C GLY A 166 -24.05 -3.00 2.62
#